data_4bdd735c3dc0525903e42b42a39fa032
#
_entry.id   4bdd735c3dc0525903e42b42a39fa032
#
_cell.length_a   1.000
_cell.length_b   1.000
_cell.length_c   1.000
_cell.angle_alpha   90.00
_cell.angle_beta   90.00
_cell.angle_gamma   90.00
#
_symmetry.space_group_name_H-M   'P 1'
#
loop_
_entity.id
_entity.type
_entity.pdbx_description
1 polymer ?
#
loop_
_entity_poly.entity_id
_entity_poly.type
_entity_poly.pdbx_seq_one_letter_code
_entity_poly.pdbx_strand_id
1 'polypeptide(L)'
;MDCEPNCLTDMNSYTHFIKRTRRIVMEKTMDKIIALAKARGFVYPGSEIYGGLANTWDYGNLGVELKNNVKRAWWQKFIQESPYNVGVDCAILMNPQTWVASGHLGSFSDPLMDCKECHERFRADKIIEDFSQENGIELESSVDGWSQEEMMNFIKDHNVPCPTCGKHNFTDIRQFNLMFKTFQGVTEDAKNTVYLRPETAQGIFVNFKNVQRTSRKKIPFGIGQIGKSFRNEITPGNFTFRTREFEQMELEFFCEPDTDLEWFAYWKNFCLNWLYSLGLKDEEVRYRDHDAEELSFYSKATTDVEFLFPFGWGELWGIADRTDYDLTQHQNVSGQDL
;
A
#
# COMPACT_ATOMS: atom_id res chain seq x y z
N MET A 1 53.24 -7.23 -61.14
CA MET A 1 52.15 -8.23 -60.96
C MET A 1 51.12 -7.54 -60.07
N ASP A 2 50.12 -7.06 -60.74
CA ASP A 2 49.06 -6.23 -60.25
C ASP A 2 48.05 -7.12 -59.49
N CYS A 3 47.59 -6.70 -58.32
CA CYS A 3 46.39 -7.17 -57.71
C CYS A 3 45.47 -5.97 -57.47
N GLU A 4 44.39 -5.99 -58.25
CA GLU A 4 43.30 -5.03 -58.27
C GLU A 4 42.56 -4.89 -56.94
N PRO A 5 41.97 -3.70 -56.70
CA PRO A 5 41.11 -3.47 -55.56
C PRO A 5 39.63 -3.70 -55.94
N ASN A 6 39.04 -4.80 -55.51
CA ASN A 6 37.58 -4.99 -55.59
C ASN A 6 37.09 -5.83 -54.42
N CYS A 7 36.88 -5.17 -53.27
CA CYS A 7 36.09 -5.72 -52.20
C CYS A 7 35.42 -4.60 -51.38
N LEU A 8 34.65 -3.77 -52.07
CA LEU A 8 33.77 -2.76 -51.43
C LEU A 8 32.35 -2.84 -52.01
N THR A 9 31.71 -3.98 -51.83
CA THR A 9 30.25 -4.10 -52.06
C THR A 9 29.75 -5.19 -51.15
N ASP A 10 29.42 -4.88 -49.93
CA ASP A 10 28.29 -5.45 -49.19
C ASP A 10 28.10 -4.87 -47.78
N MET A 11 28.29 -3.58 -47.60
CA MET A 11 27.88 -2.91 -46.35
C MET A 11 26.40 -2.49 -46.33
N ASN A 12 25.68 -2.67 -47.46
CA ASN A 12 24.26 -2.30 -47.52
C ASN A 12 23.29 -3.42 -47.15
N SER A 13 23.72 -4.65 -47.05
CA SER A 13 22.85 -5.74 -46.60
C SER A 13 22.72 -5.85 -45.10
N TYR A 14 23.73 -5.42 -44.33
CA TYR A 14 23.69 -5.43 -42.86
C TYR A 14 22.82 -4.32 -42.27
N THR A 15 22.71 -3.15 -42.94
CA THR A 15 21.85 -2.06 -42.50
C THR A 15 20.36 -2.32 -42.74
N HIS A 16 19.98 -3.22 -43.61
CA HIS A 16 18.59 -3.60 -43.84
C HIS A 16 18.07 -4.65 -42.83
N PHE A 17 18.94 -5.41 -42.18
CA PHE A 17 18.55 -6.40 -41.17
C PHE A 17 18.28 -5.78 -39.81
N ILE A 18 18.90 -4.63 -39.48
CA ILE A 18 18.74 -3.94 -38.21
C ILE A 18 17.45 -3.06 -38.17
N LYS A 19 16.84 -2.76 -39.32
CA LYS A 19 15.64 -1.91 -39.40
C LYS A 19 14.31 -2.67 -39.26
N ARG A 20 14.30 -3.94 -38.91
CA ARG A 20 13.06 -4.73 -38.83
C ARG A 20 12.77 -5.45 -37.51
N THR A 21 13.48 -5.14 -36.45
CA THR A 21 12.95 -5.38 -35.10
C THR A 21 12.11 -4.17 -34.71
N ARG A 22 10.90 -4.06 -35.27
CA ARG A 22 9.83 -3.40 -34.53
C ARG A 22 9.79 -4.09 -33.17
N ARG A 23 10.29 -3.45 -32.12
CA ARG A 23 9.91 -3.81 -30.76
C ARG A 23 8.40 -3.86 -30.80
N ILE A 24 7.84 -5.09 -30.81
CA ILE A 24 6.45 -5.29 -30.46
C ILE A 24 6.42 -4.86 -29.00
N VAL A 25 6.00 -3.62 -28.76
CA VAL A 25 5.64 -3.17 -27.42
C VAL A 25 4.44 -4.02 -27.06
N MET A 26 4.69 -5.13 -26.39
CA MET A 26 3.61 -5.97 -25.88
C MET A 26 2.85 -5.12 -24.87
N GLU A 27 1.58 -4.93 -25.13
CA GLU A 27 0.68 -4.31 -24.19
C GLU A 27 0.75 -5.05 -22.85
N LYS A 28 1.08 -4.32 -21.78
CA LYS A 28 1.22 -4.84 -20.42
C LYS A 28 -0.17 -4.94 -19.78
N THR A 29 -0.90 -6.02 -20.09
CA THR A 29 -2.19 -6.28 -19.42
C THR A 29 -1.98 -7.10 -18.14
N MET A 30 -2.90 -6.97 -17.16
CA MET A 30 -2.84 -7.76 -15.92
C MET A 30 -2.79 -9.27 -16.20
N ASP A 31 -3.62 -9.78 -17.11
CA ASP A 31 -3.65 -11.20 -17.43
C ASP A 31 -2.31 -11.73 -17.95
N LYS A 32 -1.63 -10.97 -18.81
CA LYS A 32 -0.30 -11.34 -19.30
C LYS A 32 0.75 -11.34 -18.20
N ILE A 33 0.70 -10.36 -17.29
CA ILE A 33 1.61 -10.27 -16.16
C ILE A 33 1.38 -11.44 -15.20
N ILE A 34 0.13 -11.72 -14.85
CA ILE A 34 -0.24 -12.83 -13.97
C ILE A 34 0.19 -14.18 -14.57
N ALA A 35 -0.11 -14.39 -15.86
CA ALA A 35 0.27 -15.62 -16.55
C ALA A 35 1.80 -15.81 -16.59
N LEU A 36 2.55 -14.73 -16.87
CA LEU A 36 4.01 -14.76 -16.85
C LEU A 36 4.56 -15.03 -15.45
N ALA A 37 4.04 -14.34 -14.44
CA ALA A 37 4.48 -14.48 -13.07
C ALA A 37 4.30 -15.92 -12.55
N LYS A 38 3.14 -16.52 -12.81
CA LYS A 38 2.87 -17.94 -12.48
C LYS A 38 3.78 -18.88 -13.25
N ALA A 39 3.86 -18.75 -14.58
CA ALA A 39 4.64 -19.64 -15.44
C ALA A 39 6.14 -19.61 -15.12
N ARG A 40 6.65 -18.51 -14.58
CA ARG A 40 8.08 -18.34 -14.27
C ARG A 40 8.41 -18.54 -12.79
N GLY A 41 7.43 -18.86 -11.96
CA GLY A 41 7.66 -19.10 -10.52
C GLY A 41 7.96 -17.84 -9.73
N PHE A 42 7.37 -16.71 -10.12
CA PHE A 42 7.36 -15.52 -9.27
C PHE A 42 6.32 -15.64 -8.17
N VAL A 43 5.13 -16.12 -8.50
CA VAL A 43 4.05 -16.35 -7.53
C VAL A 43 3.25 -17.60 -7.89
N TYR A 44 2.64 -18.18 -6.86
CA TYR A 44 1.66 -19.27 -6.98
C TYR A 44 0.41 -18.89 -6.19
N PRO A 45 -0.80 -19.37 -6.55
CA PRO A 45 -1.96 -19.27 -5.69
C PRO A 45 -1.67 -19.93 -4.34
N GLY A 46 -1.93 -19.22 -3.24
CA GLY A 46 -1.67 -19.77 -1.91
C GLY A 46 -2.52 -21.02 -1.63
N SER A 47 -1.88 -22.12 -1.21
CA SER A 47 -2.54 -23.41 -0.92
C SER A 47 -3.28 -24.02 -2.13
N GLU A 48 -2.74 -23.88 -3.34
CA GLU A 48 -3.38 -24.25 -4.61
C GLU A 48 -3.88 -25.68 -4.63
N ILE A 49 -3.15 -26.63 -4.01
CA ILE A 49 -3.53 -28.04 -3.96
C ILE A 49 -4.86 -28.31 -3.24
N TYR A 50 -5.34 -27.37 -2.43
CA TYR A 50 -6.63 -27.42 -1.74
C TYR A 50 -7.68 -26.49 -2.38
N GLY A 51 -7.47 -26.04 -3.61
CA GLY A 51 -8.34 -25.09 -4.31
C GLY A 51 -8.00 -23.63 -4.07
N GLY A 52 -6.94 -23.35 -3.30
CA GLY A 52 -6.48 -22.00 -3.02
C GLY A 52 -7.29 -21.26 -1.93
N LEU A 53 -6.82 -20.08 -1.57
CA LEU A 53 -7.54 -19.11 -0.76
C LEU A 53 -7.61 -17.80 -1.54
N ALA A 54 -8.80 -17.21 -1.63
CA ALA A 54 -9.05 -16.05 -2.47
C ALA A 54 -8.04 -14.92 -2.24
N ASN A 55 -7.40 -14.52 -3.33
CA ASN A 55 -6.37 -13.47 -3.39
C ASN A 55 -5.23 -13.62 -2.36
N THR A 56 -4.82 -14.86 -2.14
CA THR A 56 -3.64 -15.22 -1.36
C THR A 56 -2.57 -15.81 -2.28
N TRP A 57 -1.34 -15.33 -2.14
CA TRP A 57 -0.26 -15.65 -3.06
C TRP A 57 0.99 -16.08 -2.30
N ASP A 58 1.59 -17.18 -2.74
CA ASP A 58 2.90 -17.61 -2.31
C ASP A 58 3.97 -17.07 -3.26
N TYR A 59 5.04 -16.49 -2.74
CA TYR A 59 6.17 -16.09 -3.59
C TYR A 59 7.02 -17.32 -3.91
N GLY A 60 7.09 -17.64 -5.21
CA GLY A 60 7.90 -18.73 -5.72
C GLY A 60 9.40 -18.42 -5.71
N ASN A 61 10.18 -19.33 -6.30
CA ASN A 61 11.65 -19.26 -6.27
C ASN A 61 12.24 -17.99 -6.89
N LEU A 62 11.66 -17.44 -7.96
CA LEU A 62 12.08 -16.14 -8.51
C LEU A 62 11.47 -14.96 -7.79
N GLY A 63 10.23 -15.11 -7.32
CA GLY A 63 9.53 -14.06 -6.60
C GLY A 63 10.16 -13.72 -5.25
N VAL A 64 10.58 -14.72 -4.49
CA VAL A 64 11.25 -14.50 -3.20
C VAL A 64 12.60 -13.79 -3.38
N GLU A 65 13.35 -14.13 -4.44
CA GLU A 65 14.63 -13.45 -4.71
C GLU A 65 14.39 -11.98 -5.11
N LEU A 66 13.43 -11.71 -6.00
CA LEU A 66 13.07 -10.34 -6.38
C LEU A 66 12.64 -9.53 -5.14
N LYS A 67 11.74 -10.08 -4.34
CA LYS A 67 11.24 -9.46 -3.10
C LYS A 67 12.38 -9.15 -2.13
N ASN A 68 13.28 -10.10 -1.90
CA ASN A 68 14.41 -9.91 -1.01
C ASN A 68 15.41 -8.88 -1.55
N ASN A 69 15.61 -8.80 -2.87
CA ASN A 69 16.46 -7.78 -3.49
C ASN A 69 15.88 -6.38 -3.29
N VAL A 70 14.55 -6.21 -3.47
CA VAL A 70 13.87 -4.92 -3.22
C VAL A 70 14.01 -4.52 -1.75
N LYS A 71 13.70 -5.44 -0.82
CA LYS A 71 13.85 -5.18 0.63
C LYS A 71 15.29 -4.81 1.01
N ARG A 72 16.29 -5.52 0.45
CA ARG A 72 17.70 -5.23 0.71
C ARG A 72 18.11 -3.87 0.18
N ALA A 73 17.69 -3.51 -1.04
CA ALA A 73 17.96 -2.20 -1.65
C ALA A 73 17.36 -1.06 -0.83
N TRP A 74 16.11 -1.23 -0.35
CA TRP A 74 15.46 -0.26 0.52
C TRP A 74 16.20 -0.13 1.86
N TRP A 75 16.49 -1.26 2.54
CA TRP A 75 17.18 -1.27 3.83
C TRP A 75 18.56 -0.62 3.74
N GLN A 76 19.30 -0.95 2.70
CA GLN A 76 20.60 -0.34 2.44
C GLN A 76 20.46 1.18 2.30
N LYS A 77 19.54 1.64 1.45
CA LYS A 77 19.40 3.06 1.10
C LYS A 77 18.84 3.89 2.25
N PHE A 78 17.76 3.41 2.86
CA PHE A 78 17.01 4.17 3.86
C PHE A 78 17.60 4.02 5.28
N ILE A 79 18.24 2.89 5.60
CA ILE A 79 18.73 2.62 6.95
C ILE A 79 20.26 2.68 7.02
N GLN A 80 20.96 1.88 6.21
CA GLN A 80 22.40 1.71 6.37
C GLN A 80 23.22 2.89 5.83
N GLU A 81 22.81 3.50 4.72
CA GLU A 81 23.46 4.67 4.13
C GLU A 81 23.04 5.99 4.79
N SER A 82 21.94 5.99 5.55
CA SER A 82 21.45 7.20 6.21
C SER A 82 22.22 7.50 7.51
N PRO A 83 22.70 8.73 7.71
CA PRO A 83 23.30 9.13 8.98
C PRO A 83 22.25 9.30 10.10
N TYR A 84 20.99 9.41 9.74
CA TYR A 84 19.88 9.66 10.66
C TYR A 84 19.22 8.39 11.17
N ASN A 85 19.05 7.38 10.30
CA ASN A 85 18.10 6.30 10.54
C ASN A 85 18.74 5.10 11.24
N VAL A 86 17.88 4.37 11.95
CA VAL A 86 18.19 3.06 12.55
C VAL A 86 17.04 2.10 12.27
N GLY A 87 17.28 0.81 12.43
CA GLY A 87 16.27 -0.21 12.17
C GLY A 87 15.74 -0.87 13.42
N VAL A 88 14.50 -1.38 13.34
CA VAL A 88 13.88 -2.26 14.34
C VAL A 88 13.18 -3.43 13.63
N ASP A 89 12.86 -4.47 14.39
CA ASP A 89 11.97 -5.55 13.99
C ASP A 89 11.02 -5.84 15.16
N CYS A 90 9.84 -5.25 15.11
CA CYS A 90 8.86 -5.35 16.17
C CYS A 90 7.97 -6.57 15.99
N ALA A 91 7.48 -7.12 17.10
CA ALA A 91 6.56 -8.25 17.10
C ALA A 91 5.25 -7.93 16.35
N ILE A 92 4.70 -8.92 15.65
CA ILE A 92 3.37 -8.82 15.01
C ILE A 92 2.27 -8.73 16.06
N LEU A 93 2.36 -9.58 17.10
CA LEU A 93 1.43 -9.58 18.23
C LEU A 93 1.87 -8.53 19.24
N MET A 94 1.00 -7.56 19.47
CA MET A 94 1.25 -6.44 20.36
C MET A 94 0.15 -6.34 21.41
N ASN A 95 0.41 -5.62 22.49
CA ASN A 95 -0.61 -5.33 23.48
C ASN A 95 -1.82 -4.65 22.81
N PRO A 96 -3.06 -5.11 23.02
CA PRO A 96 -4.25 -4.52 22.42
C PRO A 96 -4.42 -3.01 22.68
N GLN A 97 -3.86 -2.50 23.78
CA GLN A 97 -3.88 -1.05 24.09
C GLN A 97 -3.14 -0.22 23.02
N THR A 98 -2.17 -0.81 22.31
CA THR A 98 -1.54 -0.15 21.17
C THR A 98 -2.58 0.24 20.11
N TRP A 99 -3.52 -0.65 19.84
CA TRP A 99 -4.57 -0.46 18.83
C TRP A 99 -5.72 0.42 19.31
N VAL A 100 -5.89 0.52 20.65
CA VAL A 100 -6.78 1.51 21.26
C VAL A 100 -6.17 2.91 21.11
N ALA A 101 -4.89 3.08 21.47
CA ALA A 101 -4.18 4.34 21.39
C ALA A 101 -4.13 4.89 19.95
N SER A 102 -3.79 4.06 18.99
CA SER A 102 -3.72 4.43 17.57
C SER A 102 -5.08 4.59 16.88
N GLY A 103 -6.20 4.29 17.57
CA GLY A 103 -7.53 4.40 17.00
C GLY A 103 -7.98 3.23 16.11
N HIS A 104 -7.11 2.27 15.79
CA HIS A 104 -7.44 1.16 14.88
C HIS A 104 -8.63 0.31 15.34
N LEU A 105 -8.82 0.12 16.63
CA LEU A 105 -9.99 -0.63 17.12
C LEU A 105 -11.30 0.14 16.98
N GLY A 106 -11.24 1.47 16.96
CA GLY A 106 -12.43 2.31 16.88
C GLY A 106 -12.84 2.72 15.48
N SER A 107 -11.89 3.04 14.62
CA SER A 107 -12.13 3.71 13.34
C SER A 107 -11.56 3.02 12.10
N PHE A 108 -10.72 1.99 12.26
CA PHE A 108 -10.16 1.28 11.11
C PHE A 108 -11.16 0.28 10.53
N SER A 109 -12.15 0.82 9.81
CA SER A 109 -13.29 0.05 9.31
C SER A 109 -13.77 0.56 7.96
N ASP A 110 -14.25 -0.36 7.13
CA ASP A 110 -14.88 -0.05 5.85
C ASP A 110 -16.41 -0.06 5.96
N PRO A 111 -17.11 0.82 5.22
CA PRO A 111 -18.57 0.82 5.13
C PRO A 111 -19.04 -0.35 4.25
N LEU A 112 -19.62 -1.36 4.88
CA LEU A 112 -20.01 -2.62 4.26
C LEU A 112 -21.50 -2.70 4.02
N MET A 113 -21.91 -3.14 2.84
CA MET A 113 -23.30 -3.49 2.51
C MET A 113 -23.37 -4.77 1.67
N ASP A 114 -24.48 -5.48 1.75
CA ASP A 114 -24.74 -6.68 0.96
C ASP A 114 -25.90 -6.42 -0.03
N CYS A 115 -25.81 -6.95 -1.25
CA CYS A 115 -26.96 -7.02 -2.15
C CYS A 115 -27.89 -8.12 -1.66
N LYS A 116 -29.18 -7.82 -1.42
CA LYS A 116 -30.18 -8.79 -0.93
C LYS A 116 -30.61 -9.80 -2.00
N GLU A 117 -30.30 -9.56 -3.27
CA GLU A 117 -30.69 -10.42 -4.40
C GLU A 117 -29.60 -11.45 -4.76
N CYS A 118 -28.35 -11.01 -4.94
CA CYS A 118 -27.27 -11.93 -5.28
C CYS A 118 -26.37 -12.32 -4.09
N HIS A 119 -26.59 -11.72 -2.92
CA HIS A 119 -25.82 -11.92 -1.69
C HIS A 119 -24.35 -11.55 -1.77
N GLU A 120 -23.96 -10.83 -2.82
CA GLU A 120 -22.60 -10.30 -2.93
C GLU A 120 -22.40 -9.11 -2.00
N ARG A 121 -21.17 -8.98 -1.53
CA ARG A 121 -20.76 -8.01 -0.53
C ARG A 121 -19.88 -6.93 -1.13
N PHE A 122 -20.14 -5.68 -0.75
CA PHE A 122 -19.49 -4.52 -1.32
C PHE A 122 -19.12 -3.48 -0.26
N ARG A 123 -18.11 -2.67 -0.59
CA ARG A 123 -17.84 -1.40 0.08
C ARG A 123 -18.77 -0.35 -0.52
N ALA A 124 -19.52 0.34 0.33
CA ALA A 124 -20.49 1.35 -0.11
C ALA A 124 -19.80 2.55 -0.75
N ASP A 125 -18.69 3.02 -0.16
CA ASP A 125 -17.87 4.10 -0.70
C ASP A 125 -17.39 3.80 -2.13
N LYS A 126 -16.85 2.60 -2.38
CA LYS A 126 -16.36 2.23 -3.72
C LYS A 126 -17.46 2.15 -4.76
N ILE A 127 -18.62 1.60 -4.41
CA ILE A 127 -19.76 1.59 -5.35
C ILE A 127 -20.20 3.01 -5.72
N ILE A 128 -20.19 3.93 -4.76
CA ILE A 128 -20.53 5.33 -5.00
C ILE A 128 -19.50 5.99 -5.92
N GLU A 129 -18.20 5.80 -5.65
CA GLU A 129 -17.11 6.34 -6.47
C GLU A 129 -17.17 5.82 -7.91
N ASP A 130 -17.26 4.49 -8.08
CA ASP A 130 -17.30 3.84 -9.39
C ASP A 130 -18.54 4.30 -10.18
N PHE A 131 -19.72 4.33 -9.55
CA PHE A 131 -20.95 4.78 -10.18
C PHE A 131 -20.88 6.27 -10.57
N SER A 132 -20.31 7.11 -9.71
CA SER A 132 -20.17 8.55 -9.98
C SER A 132 -19.22 8.79 -11.15
N GLN A 133 -18.11 8.08 -11.20
CA GLN A 133 -17.16 8.16 -12.31
C GLN A 133 -17.78 7.71 -13.64
N GLU A 134 -18.49 6.59 -13.64
CA GLU A 134 -19.15 6.06 -14.85
C GLU A 134 -20.25 6.97 -15.38
N ASN A 135 -20.94 7.70 -14.50
CA ASN A 135 -22.06 8.57 -14.86
C ASN A 135 -21.70 10.06 -14.94
N GLY A 136 -20.41 10.42 -14.72
CA GLY A 136 -19.94 11.80 -14.77
C GLY A 136 -20.53 12.69 -13.67
N ILE A 137 -20.81 12.12 -12.50
CA ILE A 137 -21.32 12.85 -11.33
C ILE A 137 -20.10 13.39 -10.56
N GLU A 138 -20.02 14.71 -10.44
CA GLU A 138 -19.02 15.36 -9.60
C GLU A 138 -19.45 15.23 -8.13
N LEU A 139 -18.58 14.65 -7.29
CA LEU A 139 -18.79 14.56 -5.85
C LEU A 139 -18.23 15.82 -5.19
N GLU A 140 -18.99 16.40 -4.25
CA GLU A 140 -18.58 17.62 -3.55
C GLU A 140 -17.38 17.40 -2.61
N SER A 141 -17.17 16.16 -2.16
CA SER A 141 -16.06 15.75 -1.29
C SER A 141 -15.74 14.27 -1.47
N SER A 142 -14.59 13.82 -0.95
CA SER A 142 -14.24 12.41 -0.90
C SER A 142 -15.28 11.59 -0.12
N VAL A 143 -15.72 10.47 -0.69
CA VAL A 143 -16.72 9.57 -0.07
C VAL A 143 -16.23 8.95 1.24
N ASP A 144 -14.92 8.85 1.44
CA ASP A 144 -14.32 8.33 2.67
C ASP A 144 -14.71 9.15 3.92
N GLY A 145 -15.03 10.45 3.76
CA GLY A 145 -15.50 11.32 4.83
C GLY A 145 -17.01 11.27 5.12
N TRP A 146 -17.78 10.58 4.29
CA TRP A 146 -19.23 10.57 4.41
C TRP A 146 -19.74 9.68 5.52
N SER A 147 -20.82 10.09 6.15
CA SER A 147 -21.57 9.24 7.09
C SER A 147 -22.26 8.08 6.36
N GLN A 148 -22.60 7.03 7.11
CA GLN A 148 -23.39 5.92 6.56
C GLN A 148 -24.75 6.38 6.00
N GLU A 149 -25.35 7.42 6.59
CA GLU A 149 -26.61 7.99 6.16
C GLU A 149 -26.45 8.72 4.81
N GLU A 150 -25.41 9.52 4.64
CA GLU A 150 -25.11 10.21 3.38
C GLU A 150 -24.84 9.22 2.25
N MET A 151 -24.01 8.19 2.50
CA MET A 151 -23.77 7.13 1.53
C MET A 151 -25.06 6.40 1.13
N MET A 152 -25.90 6.05 2.11
CA MET A 152 -27.15 5.35 1.86
C MET A 152 -28.18 6.22 1.10
N ASN A 153 -28.23 7.52 1.40
CA ASN A 153 -29.07 8.47 0.70
C ASN A 153 -28.63 8.61 -0.76
N PHE A 154 -27.33 8.78 -1.01
CA PHE A 154 -26.79 8.82 -2.37
C PHE A 154 -27.17 7.58 -3.18
N ILE A 155 -26.96 6.37 -2.60
CA ILE A 155 -27.29 5.09 -3.26
C ILE A 155 -28.77 5.03 -3.64
N LYS A 156 -29.67 5.51 -2.76
CA LYS A 156 -31.13 5.53 -3.02
C LYS A 156 -31.53 6.60 -4.03
N ASP A 157 -31.03 7.83 -3.87
CA ASP A 157 -31.41 8.97 -4.69
C ASP A 157 -30.95 8.82 -6.15
N HIS A 158 -29.77 8.26 -6.36
CA HIS A 158 -29.22 7.98 -7.68
C HIS A 158 -29.59 6.59 -8.19
N ASN A 159 -30.35 5.82 -7.41
CA ASN A 159 -30.76 4.46 -7.78
C ASN A 159 -29.58 3.60 -8.24
N VAL A 160 -28.50 3.59 -7.45
CA VAL A 160 -27.23 2.91 -7.78
C VAL A 160 -27.45 1.40 -7.91
N PRO A 161 -27.09 0.77 -9.04
CA PRO A 161 -27.29 -0.66 -9.24
C PRO A 161 -26.21 -1.49 -8.56
N CYS A 162 -26.55 -2.72 -8.19
CA CYS A 162 -25.57 -3.71 -7.78
C CYS A 162 -24.63 -4.04 -8.95
N PRO A 163 -23.31 -3.92 -8.80
CA PRO A 163 -22.35 -4.20 -9.88
C PRO A 163 -22.43 -5.62 -10.44
N THR A 164 -22.90 -6.58 -9.63
CA THR A 164 -22.98 -7.99 -10.03
C THR A 164 -24.28 -8.35 -10.71
N CYS A 165 -25.43 -7.94 -10.16
CA CYS A 165 -26.73 -8.39 -10.68
C CYS A 165 -27.63 -7.28 -11.21
N GLY A 166 -27.22 -6.01 -11.15
CA GLY A 166 -27.96 -4.84 -11.64
C GLY A 166 -29.21 -4.49 -10.84
N LYS A 167 -29.45 -5.12 -9.68
CA LYS A 167 -30.60 -4.82 -8.81
C LYS A 167 -30.24 -3.71 -7.81
N HIS A 168 -31.27 -3.04 -7.26
CA HIS A 168 -31.11 -1.86 -6.39
C HIS A 168 -31.51 -2.17 -4.93
N ASN A 169 -31.37 -3.40 -4.47
CA ASN A 169 -31.84 -3.84 -3.17
C ASN A 169 -30.67 -4.20 -2.26
N PHE A 170 -30.20 -3.23 -1.48
CA PHE A 170 -29.10 -3.39 -0.55
C PHE A 170 -29.56 -3.47 0.90
N THR A 171 -28.70 -4.02 1.76
CA THR A 171 -28.84 -3.92 3.22
C THR A 171 -28.44 -2.53 3.68
N ASP A 172 -28.72 -2.20 4.93
CA ASP A 172 -28.13 -1.03 5.56
C ASP A 172 -26.60 -1.18 5.62
N ILE A 173 -25.91 -0.04 5.60
CA ILE A 173 -24.46 0.03 5.70
C ILE A 173 -24.06 -0.25 7.15
N ARG A 174 -23.03 -1.09 7.34
CA ARG A 174 -22.43 -1.37 8.64
C ARG A 174 -20.92 -1.21 8.59
N GLN A 175 -20.30 -0.76 9.66
CA GLN A 175 -18.85 -0.68 9.76
C GLN A 175 -18.27 -2.07 10.00
N PHE A 176 -17.25 -2.41 9.21
CA PHE A 176 -16.51 -3.66 9.32
C PHE A 176 -15.04 -3.36 9.64
N ASN A 177 -14.63 -3.66 10.88
CA ASN A 177 -13.25 -3.45 11.29
C ASN A 177 -12.30 -4.40 10.56
N LEU A 178 -11.25 -3.86 9.97
CA LEU A 178 -10.30 -4.59 9.12
C LEU A 178 -9.21 -5.34 9.89
N MET A 179 -9.18 -5.25 11.21
CA MET A 179 -8.18 -5.97 12.00
C MET A 179 -8.51 -7.46 12.11
N PHE A 180 -7.54 -8.32 11.77
CA PHE A 180 -7.64 -9.74 12.10
C PHE A 180 -7.54 -9.94 13.59
N LYS A 181 -8.55 -10.60 14.15
CA LYS A 181 -8.67 -10.95 15.56
C LYS A 181 -8.24 -12.40 15.79
N THR A 182 -7.46 -12.63 16.84
CA THR A 182 -7.08 -13.96 17.30
C THR A 182 -6.98 -14.01 18.83
N PHE A 183 -6.57 -15.12 19.40
CA PHE A 183 -6.53 -15.32 20.84
C PHE A 183 -5.17 -15.82 21.28
N GLN A 184 -4.74 -15.38 22.46
CA GLN A 184 -3.53 -15.84 23.11
C GLN A 184 -3.93 -16.76 24.28
N GLY A 185 -3.33 -17.95 24.36
CA GLY A 185 -3.67 -18.94 25.40
C GLY A 185 -4.73 -19.93 24.96
N VAL A 186 -5.39 -20.58 25.93
CA VAL A 186 -6.28 -21.72 25.69
C VAL A 186 -7.77 -21.38 25.61
N THR A 187 -8.15 -20.18 25.95
CA THR A 187 -9.55 -19.71 25.96
C THR A 187 -9.76 -18.54 24.99
N GLU A 188 -10.85 -18.65 24.24
CA GLU A 188 -11.29 -17.62 23.29
C GLU A 188 -12.22 -16.63 23.99
N ASP A 189 -11.65 -15.77 24.83
CA ASP A 189 -12.38 -14.74 25.56
C ASP A 189 -11.81 -13.33 25.33
N ALA A 190 -12.52 -12.32 25.83
CA ALA A 190 -12.15 -10.94 25.64
C ALA A 190 -10.79 -10.57 26.26
N LYS A 191 -10.36 -11.26 27.32
CA LYS A 191 -9.09 -11.00 28.00
C LYS A 191 -7.90 -11.54 27.21
N ASN A 192 -8.12 -12.59 26.43
CA ASN A 192 -7.12 -13.28 25.64
C ASN A 192 -7.12 -12.81 24.17
N THR A 193 -8.00 -11.87 23.83
CA THR A 193 -8.07 -11.33 22.47
C THR A 193 -6.83 -10.51 22.15
N VAL A 194 -6.19 -10.86 21.04
CA VAL A 194 -5.11 -10.09 20.42
C VAL A 194 -5.38 -9.90 18.93
N TYR A 195 -4.64 -9.02 18.30
CA TYR A 195 -4.85 -8.68 16.89
C TYR A 195 -3.55 -8.86 16.11
N LEU A 196 -3.67 -9.28 14.85
CA LEU A 196 -2.57 -9.18 13.92
C LEU A 196 -2.42 -7.71 13.51
N ARG A 197 -1.18 -7.18 13.55
CA ARG A 197 -0.94 -5.77 13.24
C ARG A 197 -1.39 -5.42 11.82
N PRO A 198 -2.17 -4.33 11.62
CA PRO A 198 -2.60 -3.87 10.29
C PRO A 198 -1.54 -3.01 9.60
N GLU A 199 -0.53 -2.56 10.35
CA GLU A 199 0.61 -1.77 9.88
C GLU A 199 1.84 -1.96 10.76
N THR A 200 2.99 -1.59 10.25
CA THR A 200 4.26 -1.68 10.97
C THR A 200 4.61 -0.42 11.77
N ALA A 201 3.94 0.72 11.50
CA ALA A 201 4.21 2.02 12.13
C ALA A 201 4.10 1.99 13.65
N GLN A 202 3.03 1.40 14.20
CA GLN A 202 2.76 1.44 15.63
C GLN A 202 3.84 0.75 16.47
N GLY A 203 4.49 -0.27 15.91
CA GLY A 203 5.66 -0.90 16.54
C GLY A 203 6.84 0.07 16.68
N ILE A 204 6.99 1.00 15.74
CA ILE A 204 8.01 2.04 15.78
C ILE A 204 7.68 3.06 16.88
N PHE A 205 6.46 3.58 16.93
CA PHE A 205 6.07 4.60 17.91
C PHE A 205 6.18 4.10 19.35
N VAL A 206 5.69 2.90 19.66
CA VAL A 206 5.78 2.35 21.02
C VAL A 206 7.23 2.05 21.46
N ASN A 207 8.15 1.93 20.52
CA ASN A 207 9.57 1.72 20.78
C ASN A 207 10.44 2.99 20.66
N PHE A 208 9.83 4.16 20.39
CA PHE A 208 10.56 5.40 20.17
C PHE A 208 11.63 5.66 21.25
N LYS A 209 11.25 5.72 22.55
CA LYS A 209 12.18 5.94 23.66
C LYS A 209 13.22 4.84 23.81
N ASN A 210 12.84 3.59 23.59
CA ASN A 210 13.79 2.46 23.63
C ASN A 210 14.90 2.63 22.60
N VAL A 211 14.51 2.96 21.36
CA VAL A 211 15.43 3.15 20.24
C VAL A 211 16.29 4.40 20.47
N GLN A 212 15.67 5.53 20.82
CA GLN A 212 16.38 6.77 21.11
C GLN A 212 17.48 6.57 22.16
N ARG A 213 17.13 5.92 23.28
CA ARG A 213 18.06 5.67 24.39
C ARG A 213 19.21 4.73 24.01
N THR A 214 18.90 3.63 23.33
CA THR A 214 19.88 2.58 23.00
C THR A 214 20.79 2.98 21.85
N SER A 215 20.28 3.71 20.86
CA SER A 215 21.05 4.22 19.74
C SER A 215 21.75 5.56 20.05
N ARG A 216 21.37 6.23 21.15
CA ARG A 216 21.83 7.58 21.53
C ARG A 216 21.58 8.63 20.44
N LYS A 217 20.55 8.42 19.63
CA LYS A 217 20.16 9.38 18.59
C LYS A 217 19.50 10.61 19.22
N LYS A 218 19.72 11.73 18.55
CA LYS A 218 19.00 12.99 18.79
C LYS A 218 18.16 13.27 17.56
N ILE A 219 17.10 14.04 17.75
CA ILE A 219 16.28 14.56 16.67
C ILE A 219 17.18 15.48 15.78
N PRO A 220 17.12 15.40 14.44
CA PRO A 220 16.26 14.50 13.68
C PRO A 220 16.83 13.08 13.56
N PHE A 221 15.98 12.06 13.65
CA PHE A 221 16.34 10.69 13.33
C PHE A 221 15.13 9.87 12.91
N GLY A 222 15.37 8.78 12.17
CA GLY A 222 14.32 7.89 11.71
C GLY A 222 14.47 6.47 12.25
N ILE A 223 13.36 5.77 12.31
CA ILE A 223 13.31 4.35 12.69
C ILE A 223 12.59 3.61 11.56
N GLY A 224 13.29 2.68 10.91
CA GLY A 224 12.72 1.89 9.83
C GLY A 224 12.47 0.45 10.22
N GLN A 225 11.48 -0.15 9.59
CA GLN A 225 11.09 -1.54 9.78
C GLN A 225 10.63 -2.16 8.46
N ILE A 226 10.96 -3.42 8.25
CA ILE A 226 10.36 -4.26 7.21
C ILE A 226 9.63 -5.38 7.92
N GLY A 227 8.35 -5.55 7.63
CA GLY A 227 7.58 -6.60 8.28
C GLY A 227 6.22 -6.86 7.67
N LYS A 228 5.65 -8.00 8.04
CA LYS A 228 4.31 -8.38 7.63
C LYS A 228 3.25 -7.58 8.37
N SER A 229 2.19 -7.26 7.63
CA SER A 229 0.96 -6.64 8.11
C SER A 229 -0.25 -7.36 7.55
N PHE A 230 -1.40 -7.20 8.22
CA PHE A 230 -2.60 -7.97 7.94
C PHE A 230 -3.84 -7.08 7.97
N ARG A 231 -4.59 -7.06 6.89
CA ARG A 231 -5.86 -6.34 6.80
C ARG A 231 -6.93 -7.26 6.26
N ASN A 232 -8.01 -7.45 6.98
CA ASN A 232 -9.12 -8.31 6.56
C ASN A 232 -9.95 -7.63 5.47
N GLU A 233 -9.31 -7.34 4.34
CA GLU A 233 -9.87 -6.64 3.20
C GLU A 233 -11.17 -7.30 2.72
N ILE A 234 -12.19 -6.50 2.49
CA ILE A 234 -13.49 -6.98 1.99
C ILE A 234 -13.37 -7.35 0.52
N THR A 235 -12.72 -6.49 -0.26
CA THR A 235 -12.52 -6.65 -1.72
C THR A 235 -11.03 -6.70 -2.07
N PRO A 236 -10.29 -7.76 -1.68
CA PRO A 236 -8.92 -7.93 -2.14
C PRO A 236 -8.91 -8.14 -3.66
N GLY A 237 -7.89 -7.64 -4.35
CA GLY A 237 -7.90 -7.70 -5.80
C GLY A 237 -6.61 -7.22 -6.46
N ASN A 238 -6.69 -7.09 -7.79
CA ASN A 238 -5.58 -6.64 -8.61
C ASN A 238 -4.28 -7.43 -8.35
N PHE A 239 -4.42 -8.77 -8.35
CA PHE A 239 -3.29 -9.68 -8.16
C PHE A 239 -2.64 -9.51 -6.78
N THR A 240 -1.33 -9.18 -6.72
CA THR A 240 -0.59 -8.95 -5.47
C THR A 240 -0.71 -7.51 -4.96
N PHE A 241 -1.45 -6.64 -5.64
CA PHE A 241 -1.58 -5.23 -5.26
C PHE A 241 -2.35 -5.04 -3.95
N ARG A 242 -3.51 -5.72 -3.79
CA ARG A 242 -4.32 -5.65 -2.56
C ARG A 242 -4.61 -7.05 -2.03
N THR A 243 -3.86 -7.45 -1.02
CA THR A 243 -3.95 -8.76 -0.36
C THR A 243 -4.23 -8.59 1.13
N ARG A 244 -4.70 -9.65 1.79
CA ARG A 244 -4.97 -9.63 3.23
C ARG A 244 -3.72 -9.78 4.10
N GLU A 245 -2.68 -10.39 3.55
CA GLU A 245 -1.36 -10.52 4.15
C GLU A 245 -0.33 -9.90 3.20
N PHE A 246 0.42 -8.92 3.65
CA PHE A 246 1.40 -8.21 2.85
C PHE A 246 2.64 -7.85 3.66
N GLU A 247 3.66 -7.30 3.05
CA GLU A 247 4.82 -6.71 3.73
C GLU A 247 4.89 -5.21 3.46
N GLN A 248 5.26 -4.46 4.50
CA GLN A 248 5.57 -3.04 4.43
C GLN A 248 7.06 -2.82 4.67
N MET A 249 7.61 -1.83 3.99
CA MET A 249 8.89 -1.20 4.29
C MET A 249 8.56 0.21 4.74
N GLU A 250 8.68 0.47 6.03
CA GLU A 250 8.18 1.69 6.67
C GLU A 250 9.29 2.41 7.40
N LEU A 251 9.31 3.73 7.32
CA LEU A 251 10.25 4.61 8.00
C LEU A 251 9.47 5.74 8.65
N GLU A 252 9.53 5.82 9.98
CA GLU A 252 9.02 6.96 10.73
C GLU A 252 10.20 7.88 11.06
N PHE A 253 10.11 9.13 10.63
CA PHE A 253 11.17 10.11 10.79
C PHE A 253 10.73 11.22 11.75
N PHE A 254 11.48 11.37 12.82
CA PHE A 254 11.19 12.30 13.92
C PHE A 254 12.08 13.52 13.76
N CYS A 255 11.48 14.71 13.69
CA CYS A 255 12.17 15.97 13.49
C CYS A 255 11.78 17.00 14.56
N GLU A 256 12.53 18.10 14.63
CA GLU A 256 12.19 19.22 15.52
C GLU A 256 10.89 19.89 15.05
N PRO A 257 10.06 20.39 16.00
CA PRO A 257 8.89 21.17 15.63
C PRO A 257 9.21 22.29 14.64
N ASP A 258 8.26 22.58 13.75
CA ASP A 258 8.37 23.62 12.71
C ASP A 258 9.39 23.32 11.58
N THR A 259 10.05 22.15 11.60
CA THR A 259 10.92 21.69 10.49
C THR A 259 10.28 20.58 9.65
N ASP A 260 9.09 20.17 10.00
CA ASP A 260 8.29 19.08 9.46
C ASP A 260 8.09 19.19 7.93
N LEU A 261 7.65 20.35 7.43
CA LEU A 261 7.43 20.54 5.99
C LEU A 261 8.74 20.54 5.16
N GLU A 262 9.87 20.95 5.76
CA GLU A 262 11.17 20.85 5.08
C GLU A 262 11.58 19.37 4.94
N TRP A 263 11.38 18.58 6.00
CA TRP A 263 11.64 17.15 5.96
C TRP A 263 10.65 16.39 5.09
N PHE A 264 9.39 16.80 5.06
CA PHE A 264 8.40 16.26 4.13
C PHE A 264 8.85 16.44 2.67
N ALA A 265 9.26 17.64 2.29
CA ALA A 265 9.78 17.91 0.95
C ALA A 265 11.06 17.11 0.65
N TYR A 266 11.96 16.97 1.63
CA TYR A 266 13.16 16.14 1.51
C TYR A 266 12.79 14.68 1.21
N TRP A 267 11.88 14.09 2.00
CA TRP A 267 11.51 12.69 1.84
C TRP A 267 10.73 12.44 0.54
N LYS A 268 9.88 13.35 0.09
CA LYS A 268 9.25 13.27 -1.24
C LYS A 268 10.31 13.05 -2.33
N ASN A 269 11.29 13.94 -2.39
CA ASN A 269 12.35 13.86 -3.38
C ASN A 269 13.24 12.63 -3.22
N PHE A 270 13.55 12.25 -1.98
CA PHE A 270 14.40 11.09 -1.68
C PHE A 270 13.74 9.78 -2.14
N CYS A 271 12.47 9.57 -1.82
CA CYS A 271 11.70 8.40 -2.21
C CYS A 271 11.57 8.27 -3.73
N LEU A 272 11.22 9.37 -4.42
CA LEU A 272 11.09 9.37 -5.88
C LEU A 272 12.42 9.05 -6.57
N ASN A 273 13.52 9.68 -6.12
CA ASN A 273 14.86 9.40 -6.67
C ASN A 273 15.28 7.93 -6.45
N TRP A 274 14.90 7.34 -5.33
CA TRP A 274 15.16 5.91 -5.10
C TRP A 274 14.38 5.03 -6.09
N LEU A 275 13.13 5.34 -6.37
CA LEU A 275 12.33 4.62 -7.38
C LEU A 275 12.95 4.72 -8.77
N TYR A 276 13.43 5.90 -9.17
CA TYR A 276 14.18 6.06 -10.42
C TYR A 276 15.46 5.22 -10.45
N SER A 277 16.15 5.10 -9.32
CA SER A 277 17.35 4.26 -9.21
C SER A 277 17.06 2.75 -9.40
N LEU A 278 15.82 2.32 -9.15
CA LEU A 278 15.35 0.97 -9.44
C LEU A 278 14.93 0.76 -10.90
N GLY A 279 14.91 1.83 -11.70
CA GLY A 279 14.60 1.79 -13.13
C GLY A 279 13.17 2.17 -13.50
N LEU A 280 12.37 2.69 -12.56
CA LEU A 280 11.08 3.31 -12.88
C LEU A 280 11.33 4.59 -13.67
N LYS A 281 10.41 4.92 -14.57
CA LYS A 281 10.55 6.09 -15.44
C LYS A 281 9.60 7.19 -15.02
N ASP A 282 9.93 8.40 -15.44
CA ASP A 282 9.15 9.59 -15.13
C ASP A 282 7.69 9.50 -15.61
N GLU A 283 7.47 8.91 -16.78
CA GLU A 283 6.12 8.66 -17.30
C GLU A 283 5.34 7.54 -16.58
N GLU A 284 5.99 6.76 -15.71
CA GLU A 284 5.40 5.64 -14.99
C GLU A 284 5.06 6.00 -13.53
N VAL A 285 5.53 7.14 -13.01
CA VAL A 285 5.30 7.58 -11.62
C VAL A 285 4.86 9.03 -11.58
N ARG A 286 4.08 9.39 -10.57
CA ARG A 286 3.68 10.78 -10.31
C ARG A 286 3.45 11.02 -8.83
N TYR A 287 3.47 12.27 -8.40
CA TYR A 287 2.93 12.68 -7.10
C TYR A 287 1.42 12.92 -7.22
N ARG A 288 0.71 12.54 -6.18
CA ARG A 288 -0.65 12.94 -5.89
C ARG A 288 -0.68 13.54 -4.49
N ASP A 289 -0.62 14.86 -4.41
CA ASP A 289 -0.77 15.55 -3.14
C ASP A 289 -2.25 15.51 -2.73
N HIS A 290 -2.53 15.27 -1.46
CA HIS A 290 -3.88 15.25 -0.93
C HIS A 290 -4.38 16.67 -0.69
N ASP A 291 -5.62 16.93 -1.09
CA ASP A 291 -6.32 18.17 -0.77
C ASP A 291 -6.68 18.21 0.72
N ALA A 292 -6.96 19.42 1.25
CA ALA A 292 -7.22 19.60 2.68
C ALA A 292 -8.39 18.75 3.22
N GLU A 293 -9.39 18.49 2.38
CA GLU A 293 -10.56 17.67 2.71
C GLU A 293 -10.26 16.17 2.72
N GLU A 294 -9.20 15.73 2.06
CA GLU A 294 -8.76 14.33 2.02
C GLU A 294 -7.79 13.97 3.16
N LEU A 295 -7.17 14.98 3.79
CA LEU A 295 -6.20 14.74 4.83
C LEU A 295 -6.82 13.99 6.01
N SER A 296 -6.14 12.94 6.46
CA SER A 296 -6.46 12.31 7.73
C SER A 296 -6.34 13.34 8.86
N PHE A 297 -7.18 13.21 9.86
CA PHE A 297 -7.25 14.15 11.01
C PHE A 297 -5.92 14.32 11.79
N TYR A 298 -4.98 13.40 11.60
CA TYR A 298 -3.64 13.43 12.21
C TYR A 298 -2.56 13.97 11.25
N SER A 299 -2.90 14.28 10.01
CA SER A 299 -1.93 14.65 8.99
C SER A 299 -2.00 16.13 8.64
N LYS A 300 -0.84 16.78 8.56
CA LYS A 300 -0.69 18.16 8.11
C LYS A 300 -0.47 18.24 6.60
N ALA A 301 0.16 17.23 6.03
CA ALA A 301 0.39 17.08 4.60
C ALA A 301 0.56 15.60 4.26
N THR A 302 0.00 15.18 3.13
CA THR A 302 0.14 13.82 2.61
C THR A 302 0.34 13.88 1.11
N THR A 303 1.22 13.02 0.60
CA THR A 303 1.38 12.79 -0.84
C THR A 303 1.54 11.30 -1.11
N ASP A 304 0.87 10.82 -2.13
CA ASP A 304 1.10 9.50 -2.69
C ASP A 304 2.11 9.60 -3.83
N VAL A 305 3.03 8.65 -3.88
CA VAL A 305 3.75 8.35 -5.11
C VAL A 305 2.97 7.27 -5.81
N GLU A 306 2.28 7.61 -6.88
CA GLU A 306 1.50 6.67 -7.68
C GLU A 306 2.33 6.08 -8.82
N PHE A 307 2.05 4.82 -9.14
CA PHE A 307 2.60 4.12 -10.30
C PHE A 307 1.51 3.80 -11.30
N LEU A 308 1.84 3.87 -12.59
CA LEU A 308 0.92 3.51 -13.67
C LEU A 308 0.88 1.99 -13.86
N PHE A 309 0.01 1.35 -13.07
CA PHE A 309 -0.27 -0.08 -13.21
C PHE A 309 -1.10 -0.37 -14.47
N PRO A 310 -1.21 -1.64 -14.90
CA PRO A 310 -2.09 -1.99 -16.03
C PRO A 310 -3.58 -1.71 -15.79
N PHE A 311 -4.00 -1.53 -14.55
CA PHE A 311 -5.37 -1.15 -14.17
C PHE A 311 -5.54 0.37 -13.92
N GLY A 312 -4.51 1.17 -14.19
CA GLY A 312 -4.52 2.62 -13.96
C GLY A 312 -3.53 3.07 -12.90
N TRP A 313 -3.62 4.33 -12.53
CA TRP A 313 -2.81 4.90 -11.45
C TRP A 313 -3.19 4.28 -10.11
N GLY A 314 -2.20 3.92 -9.32
CA GLY A 314 -2.39 3.37 -7.98
C GLY A 314 -1.24 3.73 -7.06
N GLU A 315 -1.54 3.87 -5.78
CA GLU A 315 -0.59 4.19 -4.74
C GLU A 315 0.51 3.11 -4.67
N LEU A 316 1.75 3.55 -4.82
CA LEU A 316 2.94 2.73 -4.60
C LEU A 316 3.58 3.04 -3.25
N TRP A 317 3.46 4.29 -2.79
CA TRP A 317 4.09 4.79 -1.58
C TRP A 317 3.35 6.01 -1.04
N GLY A 318 2.97 5.96 0.23
CA GLY A 318 2.44 7.12 0.96
C GLY A 318 3.55 7.83 1.75
N ILE A 319 3.55 9.14 1.73
CA ILE A 319 4.43 10.00 2.53
C ILE A 319 3.54 11.01 3.25
N ALA A 320 3.56 11.02 4.59
CA ALA A 320 2.70 11.87 5.39
C ALA A 320 3.48 12.59 6.49
N ASP A 321 3.18 13.86 6.68
CA ASP A 321 3.49 14.59 7.90
C ASP A 321 2.38 14.30 8.91
N ARG A 322 2.67 13.44 9.88
CA ARG A 322 1.71 12.95 10.89
C ARG A 322 1.69 13.81 12.16
N THR A 323 2.42 14.91 12.17
CA THR A 323 2.60 15.76 13.35
C THR A 323 3.18 14.97 14.55
N ASP A 324 2.83 15.33 15.78
CA ASP A 324 3.16 14.58 17.01
C ASP A 324 2.04 13.61 17.43
N TYR A 325 1.06 13.39 16.57
CA TYR A 325 -0.18 12.68 16.89
C TYR A 325 0.06 11.30 17.51
N ASP A 326 0.82 10.43 16.85
CA ASP A 326 1.00 9.04 17.28
C ASP A 326 1.71 8.95 18.65
N LEU A 327 2.80 9.71 18.84
CA LEU A 327 3.50 9.74 20.12
C LEU A 327 2.61 10.28 21.23
N THR A 328 1.86 11.34 20.97
CA THR A 328 0.89 11.93 21.91
C THR A 328 -0.21 10.94 22.30
N GLN A 329 -0.78 10.20 21.34
CA GLN A 329 -1.79 9.18 21.62
C GLN A 329 -1.25 8.06 22.50
N HIS A 330 -0.07 7.53 22.17
CA HIS A 330 0.57 6.50 23.00
C HIS A 330 0.94 7.02 24.39
N GLN A 331 1.42 8.24 24.50
CA GLN A 331 1.70 8.89 25.79
C GLN A 331 0.42 9.00 26.64
N ASN A 332 -0.67 9.51 26.07
CA ASN A 332 -1.94 9.70 26.77
C ASN A 332 -2.54 8.38 27.28
N VAL A 333 -2.49 7.32 26.48
CA VAL A 333 -3.06 6.02 26.86
C VAL A 333 -2.16 5.25 27.83
N SER A 334 -0.83 5.30 27.63
CA SER A 334 0.12 4.55 28.45
C SER A 334 0.51 5.27 29.75
N GLY A 335 0.40 6.59 29.80
CA GLY A 335 0.92 7.43 30.87
C GLY A 335 2.45 7.51 30.89
N GLN A 336 3.12 7.07 29.81
CA GLN A 336 4.58 7.14 29.68
C GLN A 336 4.96 8.35 28.82
N ASP A 337 5.99 9.05 29.18
CA ASP A 337 6.55 10.15 28.40
C ASP A 337 7.29 9.61 27.15
N LEU A 338 6.92 10.08 25.96
CA LEU A 338 7.48 9.64 24.68
C LEU A 338 8.19 10.79 23.93
#